data_3a83c2e43222d0a96ac7fc8f9cd35493
#
_entry.id   3a83c2e43222d0a96ac7fc8f9cd35493
#
_cell.length_a   1.000
_cell.length_b   1.000
_cell.length_c   1.000
_cell.angle_alpha   90.00
_cell.angle_beta   90.00
_cell.angle_gamma   90.00
#
_symmetry.space_group_name_H-M   'P 1'
#
loop_
_entity.id
_entity.type
_entity.pdbx_description
1 polymer ?
#
loop_
_entity_poly.entity_id
_entity_poly.type
_entity_poly.pdbx_seq_one_letter_code
_entity_poly.pdbx_strand_id
1 'polypeptide(L)'
;SPHHSDTSLADKGGLMRRAALVHQLRTAHPQDMLLFDCGDFSQGSLYYSIYRGEVEVKLMNSMGYDACAIGNHEFDSGLENLARLARLADFPFVCSNYVFTGTPCEGLVRPYAVIERNGLRVGVVGVSPRLEGLVSKHSYGATRYLSPAKAVQPIVDMLRKEQKCDFIVCLSHLGWAEGEDYDIGL
;
A
#
# COMPACT_ATOMS: atom_id res chain seq x y z
N SER A 1 -1.66 -8.66 16.55
CA SER A 1 -2.23 -9.55 17.58
C SER A 1 -3.58 -9.02 18.06
N PRO A 2 -4.48 -9.87 18.57
CA PRO A 2 -5.73 -9.39 19.16
C PRO A 2 -5.46 -8.49 20.37
N HIS A 3 -6.30 -7.48 20.57
CA HIS A 3 -6.23 -6.63 21.74
C HIS A 3 -6.77 -7.38 22.98
N HIS A 4 -5.91 -7.61 23.99
CA HIS A 4 -6.28 -8.29 25.23
C HIS A 4 -6.24 -7.39 26.46
N SER A 5 -5.54 -6.25 26.37
CA SER A 5 -5.34 -5.33 27.49
C SER A 5 -6.47 -4.31 27.67
N ASP A 6 -7.25 -4.04 26.62
CA ASP A 6 -8.41 -3.14 26.67
C ASP A 6 -9.68 -3.96 26.50
N THR A 7 -10.55 -3.95 27.51
CA THR A 7 -11.81 -4.72 27.50
C THR A 7 -12.77 -4.29 26.39
N SER A 8 -12.72 -3.04 25.93
CA SER A 8 -13.55 -2.54 24.82
C SER A 8 -13.08 -3.07 23.45
N LEU A 9 -11.80 -3.40 23.35
CA LEU A 9 -11.13 -3.95 22.15
C LEU A 9 -10.75 -5.41 22.31
N ALA A 10 -11.10 -6.02 23.44
CA ALA A 10 -10.79 -7.42 23.70
C ALA A 10 -11.32 -8.30 22.58
N ASP A 11 -10.48 -9.22 22.15
CA ASP A 11 -10.78 -10.15 21.06
C ASP A 11 -11.06 -9.52 19.68
N LYS A 12 -10.78 -8.24 19.46
CA LYS A 12 -10.85 -7.58 18.14
C LYS A 12 -9.51 -7.59 17.43
N GLY A 13 -9.56 -7.54 16.09
CA GLY A 13 -8.37 -7.48 15.23
C GLY A 13 -7.55 -8.78 15.22
N GLY A 14 -6.32 -8.65 14.77
CA GLY A 14 -5.38 -9.78 14.62
C GLY A 14 -5.42 -10.42 13.25
N LEU A 15 -4.23 -10.85 12.83
CA LEU A 15 -3.96 -11.32 11.47
C LEU A 15 -4.76 -12.57 11.11
N MET A 16 -4.89 -13.53 12.06
CA MET A 16 -5.64 -14.77 11.82
C MET A 16 -7.14 -14.51 11.57
N ARG A 17 -7.73 -13.56 12.30
CA ARG A 17 -9.13 -13.18 12.08
C ARG A 17 -9.31 -12.47 10.74
N ARG A 18 -8.37 -11.59 10.37
CA ARG A 18 -8.36 -10.94 9.04
C ARG A 18 -8.28 -12.00 7.95
N ALA A 19 -7.35 -12.94 8.05
CA ALA A 19 -7.22 -14.02 7.07
C ALA A 19 -8.47 -14.87 6.96
N ALA A 20 -9.10 -15.22 8.09
CA ALA A 20 -10.37 -15.99 8.09
C ALA A 20 -11.50 -15.20 7.42
N LEU A 21 -11.65 -13.91 7.71
CA LEU A 21 -12.65 -13.05 7.06
C LEU A 21 -12.40 -12.93 5.55
N VAL A 22 -11.16 -12.68 5.15
CA VAL A 22 -10.80 -12.60 3.72
C VAL A 22 -11.11 -13.93 3.02
N HIS A 23 -10.76 -15.06 3.63
CA HIS A 23 -11.09 -16.38 3.08
C HIS A 23 -12.61 -16.58 2.91
N GLN A 24 -13.39 -16.22 3.92
CA GLN A 24 -14.85 -16.28 3.85
C GLN A 24 -15.41 -15.41 2.72
N LEU A 25 -14.94 -14.16 2.60
CA LEU A 25 -15.38 -13.23 1.54
C LEU A 25 -14.98 -13.72 0.16
N ARG A 26 -13.76 -14.23 -0.03
CA ARG A 26 -13.33 -14.81 -1.31
C ARG A 26 -14.11 -16.06 -1.69
N THR A 27 -14.51 -16.87 -0.71
CA THR A 27 -15.37 -18.04 -0.95
C THR A 27 -16.76 -17.61 -1.41
N ALA A 28 -17.31 -16.54 -0.82
CA ALA A 28 -18.61 -15.99 -1.20
C ALA A 28 -18.58 -15.22 -2.53
N HIS A 29 -17.42 -14.58 -2.85
CA HIS A 29 -17.22 -13.72 -4.02
C HIS A 29 -15.94 -14.11 -4.78
N PRO A 30 -15.87 -15.31 -5.38
CA PRO A 30 -14.61 -15.84 -5.90
C PRO A 30 -14.02 -15.06 -7.08
N GLN A 31 -14.85 -14.27 -7.79
CA GLN A 31 -14.43 -13.51 -8.97
C GLN A 31 -14.66 -11.99 -8.86
N ASP A 32 -15.36 -11.52 -7.83
CA ASP A 32 -15.83 -10.14 -7.75
C ASP A 32 -15.08 -9.32 -6.69
N MET A 33 -14.19 -9.95 -5.92
CA MET A 33 -13.50 -9.31 -4.81
C MET A 33 -12.12 -8.79 -5.23
N LEU A 34 -11.85 -7.53 -4.92
CA LEU A 34 -10.51 -6.94 -4.87
C LEU A 34 -10.15 -6.62 -3.42
N LEU A 35 -8.90 -6.84 -3.05
CA LEU A 35 -8.38 -6.61 -1.70
C LEU A 35 -7.13 -5.72 -1.78
N PHE A 36 -7.19 -4.57 -1.13
CA PHE A 36 -6.13 -3.57 -1.13
C PHE A 36 -5.63 -3.28 0.28
N ASP A 37 -4.41 -2.74 0.36
CA ASP A 37 -3.85 -2.17 1.58
C ASP A 37 -3.37 -0.75 1.31
N CYS A 38 -3.55 0.16 2.28
CA CYS A 38 -3.17 1.56 2.14
C CYS A 38 -1.80 1.87 2.76
N GLY A 39 -0.99 0.87 3.07
CA GLY A 39 0.35 1.01 3.65
C GLY A 39 0.39 0.93 5.17
N ASP A 40 1.60 1.04 5.73
CA ASP A 40 1.92 0.82 7.15
C ASP A 40 1.54 -0.58 7.65
N PHE A 41 1.67 -1.59 6.78
CA PHE A 41 1.36 -2.97 7.13
C PHE A 41 2.46 -3.63 7.99
N SER A 42 3.65 -3.08 8.02
CA SER A 42 4.86 -3.79 8.44
C SER A 42 5.33 -3.52 9.86
N GLN A 43 4.75 -2.55 10.59
CA GLN A 43 5.22 -2.10 11.91
C GLN A 43 4.39 -2.64 13.08
N GLY A 44 4.93 -2.57 14.32
CA GLY A 44 4.21 -2.74 15.58
C GLY A 44 4.14 -4.17 16.10
N SER A 45 4.90 -5.12 15.55
CA SER A 45 4.94 -6.50 16.02
C SER A 45 6.35 -7.01 16.32
N LEU A 46 6.47 -8.05 17.16
CA LEU A 46 7.74 -8.77 17.34
C LEU A 46 8.20 -9.40 16.01
N TYR A 47 7.28 -9.81 15.17
CA TYR A 47 7.60 -10.35 13.84
C TYR A 47 8.30 -9.31 12.98
N TYR A 48 7.83 -8.06 13.00
CA TYR A 48 8.50 -6.98 12.29
C TYR A 48 9.93 -6.74 12.81
N SER A 49 10.13 -6.75 14.12
CA SER A 49 11.46 -6.54 14.72
C SER A 49 12.50 -7.58 14.24
N ILE A 50 12.06 -8.80 13.95
CA ILE A 50 12.91 -9.91 13.52
C ILE A 50 12.96 -10.01 11.99
N TYR A 51 11.81 -9.99 11.33
CA TYR A 51 11.66 -10.32 9.90
C TYR A 51 11.46 -9.11 8.98
N ARG A 52 11.34 -7.90 9.54
CA ARG A 52 11.29 -6.64 8.80
C ARG A 52 10.22 -6.59 7.71
N GLY A 53 9.01 -7.07 8.01
CA GLY A 53 7.87 -7.06 7.11
C GLY A 53 7.71 -8.32 6.23
N GLU A 54 8.65 -9.27 6.27
CA GLU A 54 8.57 -10.48 5.44
C GLU A 54 7.35 -11.35 5.78
N VAL A 55 7.05 -11.52 7.07
CA VAL A 55 5.91 -12.32 7.53
C VAL A 55 4.61 -11.68 7.07
N GLU A 56 4.51 -10.36 7.19
CA GLU A 56 3.35 -9.59 6.78
C GLU A 56 3.09 -9.75 5.27
N VAL A 57 4.11 -9.57 4.43
CA VAL A 57 3.98 -9.74 2.96
C VAL A 57 3.60 -11.17 2.59
N LYS A 58 4.21 -12.20 3.20
CA LYS A 58 3.85 -13.60 2.93
C LYS A 58 2.39 -13.90 3.29
N LEU A 59 1.88 -13.30 4.36
CA LEU A 59 0.48 -13.44 4.75
C LEU A 59 -0.45 -12.65 3.83
N MET A 60 -0.05 -11.47 3.36
CA MET A 60 -0.78 -10.73 2.33
C MET A 60 -0.83 -11.52 1.01
N ASN A 61 0.26 -12.17 0.60
CA ASN A 61 0.28 -13.09 -0.55
C ASN A 61 -0.74 -14.22 -0.36
N SER A 62 -0.73 -14.87 0.81
CA SER A 62 -1.66 -15.98 1.10
C SER A 62 -3.14 -15.56 1.15
N MET A 63 -3.42 -14.31 1.48
CA MET A 63 -4.76 -13.71 1.43
C MET A 63 -5.15 -13.22 0.03
N GLY A 64 -4.19 -13.16 -0.90
CA GLY A 64 -4.41 -12.73 -2.27
C GLY A 64 -4.69 -11.23 -2.39
N TYR A 65 -3.88 -10.38 -1.76
CA TYR A 65 -3.97 -8.94 -1.99
C TYR A 65 -3.75 -8.62 -3.46
N ASP A 66 -4.46 -7.62 -3.96
CA ASP A 66 -4.43 -7.23 -5.38
C ASP A 66 -3.51 -6.02 -5.62
N ALA A 67 -3.33 -5.14 -4.65
CA ALA A 67 -2.30 -4.10 -4.61
C ALA A 67 -2.15 -3.55 -3.19
N CYS A 68 -1.02 -2.87 -2.95
CA CYS A 68 -0.71 -2.19 -1.70
C CYS A 68 -0.09 -0.81 -1.99
N ALA A 69 -0.58 0.25 -1.32
CA ALA A 69 0.15 1.51 -1.27
C ALA A 69 1.32 1.41 -0.27
N ILE A 70 2.17 2.42 -0.25
CA ILE A 70 3.28 2.51 0.70
C ILE A 70 2.93 3.60 1.72
N GLY A 71 3.05 3.29 3.01
CA GLY A 71 3.05 4.28 4.08
C GLY A 71 4.45 4.78 4.40
N ASN A 72 4.58 5.49 5.52
CA ASN A 72 5.88 5.95 5.98
C ASN A 72 6.69 4.85 6.70
N HIS A 73 6.03 3.90 7.35
CA HIS A 73 6.69 2.82 8.09
C HIS A 73 7.33 1.74 7.20
N GLU A 74 6.97 1.64 5.92
CA GLU A 74 7.69 0.79 4.97
C GLU A 74 9.14 1.21 4.76
N PHE A 75 9.48 2.48 5.11
CA PHE A 75 10.85 2.99 5.05
C PHE A 75 11.68 2.75 6.33
N ASP A 76 11.09 2.32 7.44
CA ASP A 76 11.78 2.20 8.73
C ASP A 76 13.05 1.33 8.68
N SER A 77 13.05 0.30 7.85
CA SER A 77 14.20 -0.58 7.63
C SER A 77 15.00 -0.24 6.36
N GLY A 78 14.77 0.93 5.77
CA GLY A 78 15.49 1.45 4.61
C GLY A 78 15.01 0.92 3.26
N LEU A 79 15.51 1.54 2.19
CA LEU A 79 15.11 1.26 0.80
C LEU A 79 15.47 -0.16 0.34
N GLU A 80 16.58 -0.72 0.80
CA GLU A 80 16.95 -2.11 0.46
C GLU A 80 15.89 -3.10 0.99
N ASN A 81 15.41 -2.87 2.22
CA ASN A 81 14.35 -3.70 2.78
C ASN A 81 13.02 -3.50 2.04
N LEU A 82 12.64 -2.27 1.72
CA LEU A 82 11.44 -2.00 0.92
C LEU A 82 11.50 -2.69 -0.44
N ALA A 83 12.65 -2.60 -1.13
CA ALA A 83 12.87 -3.29 -2.39
C ALA A 83 12.79 -4.82 -2.25
N ARG A 84 13.32 -5.38 -1.15
CA ARG A 84 13.21 -6.81 -0.83
C ARG A 84 11.74 -7.22 -0.65
N LEU A 85 10.96 -6.45 0.09
CA LEU A 85 9.53 -6.71 0.30
C LEU A 85 8.74 -6.61 -1.01
N ALA A 86 9.05 -5.61 -1.84
CA ALA A 86 8.38 -5.45 -3.15
C ALA A 86 8.67 -6.61 -4.12
N ARG A 87 9.87 -7.24 -4.03
CA ARG A 87 10.18 -8.45 -4.80
C ARG A 87 9.51 -9.71 -4.24
N LEU A 88 9.24 -9.74 -2.95
CA LEU A 88 8.59 -10.87 -2.27
C LEU A 88 7.07 -10.88 -2.48
N ALA A 89 6.47 -9.72 -2.72
CA ALA A 89 5.03 -9.57 -2.89
C ALA A 89 4.56 -10.14 -4.24
N ASP A 90 3.48 -10.92 -4.23
CA ASP A 90 2.78 -11.42 -5.42
C ASP A 90 1.84 -10.34 -6.02
N PHE A 91 1.79 -9.17 -5.42
CA PHE A 91 0.96 -8.04 -5.82
C PHE A 91 1.82 -6.77 -5.96
N PRO A 92 1.42 -5.78 -6.79
CA PRO A 92 2.18 -4.57 -6.96
C PRO A 92 2.14 -3.66 -5.73
N PHE A 93 3.29 -3.10 -5.37
CA PHE A 93 3.36 -1.90 -4.54
C PHE A 93 3.18 -0.68 -5.44
N VAL A 94 2.26 0.21 -5.06
CA VAL A 94 1.92 1.41 -5.84
C VAL A 94 2.17 2.69 -5.03
N CYS A 95 2.83 3.65 -5.66
CA CYS A 95 2.97 5.00 -5.13
C CYS A 95 3.17 5.98 -6.28
N SER A 96 2.20 6.86 -6.48
CA SER A 96 2.18 7.81 -7.60
C SER A 96 3.01 9.07 -7.32
N ASN A 97 3.20 9.40 -6.04
CA ASN A 97 3.81 10.68 -5.64
C ASN A 97 5.23 10.55 -5.06
N TYR A 98 5.86 9.37 -5.19
CA TYR A 98 7.30 9.23 -4.94
C TYR A 98 8.04 8.89 -6.23
N VAL A 99 9.24 9.47 -6.38
CA VAL A 99 10.16 9.14 -7.47
C VAL A 99 11.34 8.37 -6.90
N PHE A 100 11.50 7.12 -7.35
CA PHE A 100 12.51 6.19 -6.87
C PHE A 100 13.73 6.07 -7.79
N THR A 101 13.88 6.93 -8.79
CA THR A 101 15.01 6.89 -9.73
C THR A 101 16.35 6.93 -8.99
N GLY A 102 17.25 6.00 -9.31
CA GLY A 102 18.54 5.85 -8.66
C GLY A 102 18.47 5.26 -7.25
N THR A 103 17.36 4.62 -6.89
CA THR A 103 17.21 3.91 -5.61
C THR A 103 17.01 2.40 -5.83
N PRO A 104 17.19 1.56 -4.78
CA PRO A 104 16.88 0.13 -4.87
C PRO A 104 15.42 -0.21 -5.23
N CYS A 105 14.51 0.74 -5.04
CA CYS A 105 13.07 0.58 -5.32
C CYS A 105 12.68 0.96 -6.76
N GLU A 106 13.63 1.43 -7.58
CA GLU A 106 13.34 1.80 -8.97
C GLU A 106 12.79 0.60 -9.76
N GLY A 107 11.63 0.81 -10.41
CA GLY A 107 10.91 -0.22 -11.16
C GLY A 107 10.18 -1.27 -10.32
N LEU A 108 10.42 -1.34 -9.00
CA LEU A 108 9.76 -2.27 -8.09
C LEU A 108 8.47 -1.67 -7.51
N VAL A 109 8.53 -0.40 -7.11
CA VAL A 109 7.34 0.36 -6.71
C VAL A 109 6.83 1.09 -7.95
N ARG A 110 5.58 0.84 -8.29
CA ARG A 110 4.98 1.34 -9.53
C ARG A 110 4.17 2.62 -9.28
N PRO A 111 4.11 3.57 -10.22
CA PRO A 111 3.26 4.74 -10.06
C PRO A 111 1.76 4.41 -10.11
N TYR A 112 1.40 3.29 -10.71
CA TYR A 112 0.03 2.76 -10.79
C TYR A 112 0.06 1.27 -11.11
N ALA A 113 -1.11 0.62 -10.97
CA ALA A 113 -1.38 -0.72 -11.50
C ALA A 113 -2.71 -0.72 -12.26
N VAL A 114 -2.87 -1.66 -13.20
CA VAL A 114 -4.16 -1.97 -13.83
C VAL A 114 -4.49 -3.42 -13.51
N ILE A 115 -5.65 -3.64 -12.93
CA ILE A 115 -6.13 -4.95 -12.51
C ILE A 115 -7.38 -5.28 -13.31
N GLU A 116 -7.41 -6.45 -13.91
CA GLU A 116 -8.61 -6.98 -14.56
C GLU A 116 -9.35 -7.92 -13.62
N ARG A 117 -10.63 -7.64 -13.38
CA ARG A 117 -11.46 -8.44 -12.53
C ARG A 117 -12.87 -8.53 -13.08
N ASN A 118 -13.33 -9.74 -13.38
CA ASN A 118 -14.68 -10.01 -13.90
C ASN A 118 -15.06 -9.11 -15.10
N GLY A 119 -14.14 -8.94 -16.05
CA GLY A 119 -14.33 -8.11 -17.25
C GLY A 119 -14.20 -6.60 -17.04
N LEU A 120 -13.96 -6.15 -15.81
CA LEU A 120 -13.71 -4.75 -15.49
C LEU A 120 -12.21 -4.47 -15.38
N ARG A 121 -11.80 -3.29 -15.86
CA ARG A 121 -10.44 -2.78 -15.74
C ARG A 121 -10.39 -1.74 -14.62
N VAL A 122 -9.65 -2.04 -13.56
CA VAL A 122 -9.51 -1.16 -12.40
C VAL A 122 -8.11 -0.57 -12.37
N GLY A 123 -7.99 0.74 -12.54
CA GLY A 123 -6.76 1.48 -12.34
C GLY A 123 -6.55 1.75 -10.85
N VAL A 124 -5.37 1.44 -10.34
CA VAL A 124 -5.02 1.64 -8.92
C VAL A 124 -3.85 2.60 -8.85
N VAL A 125 -4.02 3.68 -8.11
CA VAL A 125 -2.97 4.65 -7.77
C VAL A 125 -2.74 4.65 -6.26
N GLY A 126 -1.55 5.03 -5.81
CA GLY A 126 -1.21 5.14 -4.40
C GLY A 126 -0.68 6.52 -4.08
N VAL A 127 -1.04 7.07 -2.92
CA VAL A 127 -0.50 8.34 -2.43
C VAL A 127 -0.02 8.20 -1.00
N SER A 128 1.13 8.81 -0.72
CA SER A 128 1.86 8.66 0.54
C SER A 128 2.30 10.02 1.06
N PRO A 129 2.48 10.18 2.38
CA PRO A 129 2.78 11.46 3.00
C PRO A 129 4.21 11.94 2.67
N ARG A 130 4.49 13.21 2.97
CA ARG A 130 5.85 13.74 2.94
C ARG A 130 6.71 13.02 3.97
N LEU A 131 7.81 12.42 3.53
CA LEU A 131 8.70 11.63 4.42
C LEU A 131 9.56 12.51 5.34
N GLU A 132 9.82 13.77 4.94
CA GLU A 132 10.58 14.70 5.75
C GLU A 132 9.85 15.00 7.06
N GLY A 133 10.53 14.76 8.18
CA GLY A 133 9.93 14.90 9.51
C GLY A 133 9.21 13.64 10.04
N LEU A 134 8.84 12.69 9.17
CA LEU A 134 8.25 11.41 9.58
C LEU A 134 9.28 10.28 9.59
N VAL A 135 10.18 10.27 8.64
CA VAL A 135 11.16 9.20 8.44
C VAL A 135 12.58 9.77 8.38
N SER A 136 13.55 9.03 8.90
CA SER A 136 14.96 9.40 8.81
C SER A 136 15.41 9.54 7.36
N LYS A 137 16.15 10.62 7.04
CA LYS A 137 16.72 10.82 5.69
C LYS A 137 17.55 9.63 5.21
N HIS A 138 18.24 8.95 6.12
CA HIS A 138 19.00 7.75 5.81
C HIS A 138 18.10 6.62 5.27
N SER A 139 16.88 6.48 5.81
CA SER A 139 15.97 5.41 5.45
C SER A 139 15.29 5.59 4.09
N TYR A 140 14.99 6.83 3.68
CA TYR A 140 14.38 7.09 2.37
C TYR A 140 15.37 7.60 1.30
N GLY A 141 16.61 7.90 1.67
CA GLY A 141 17.73 8.16 0.75
C GLY A 141 17.41 9.23 -0.31
N ALA A 142 17.56 8.85 -1.57
CA ALA A 142 17.32 9.71 -2.74
C ALA A 142 15.85 9.76 -3.19
N THR A 143 14.93 9.11 -2.50
CA THR A 143 13.49 9.19 -2.83
C THR A 143 13.01 10.64 -2.80
N ARG A 144 12.35 11.07 -3.87
CA ARG A 144 11.80 12.43 -4.00
C ARG A 144 10.29 12.41 -3.87
N TYR A 145 9.78 13.34 -3.07
CA TYR A 145 8.36 13.58 -2.89
C TYR A 145 7.82 14.53 -3.95
N LEU A 146 6.63 14.25 -4.44
CA LEU A 146 5.81 15.12 -5.30
C LEU A 146 4.49 15.42 -4.57
N SER A 147 3.88 16.57 -4.85
CA SER A 147 2.52 16.87 -4.35
C SER A 147 1.54 15.82 -4.86
N PRO A 148 0.75 15.17 -3.97
CA PRO A 148 -0.11 14.04 -4.33
C PRO A 148 -1.08 14.35 -5.47
N ALA A 149 -1.86 15.42 -5.35
CA ALA A 149 -2.85 15.81 -6.38
C ALA A 149 -2.20 16.05 -7.76
N LYS A 150 -1.05 16.78 -7.78
CA LYS A 150 -0.31 17.06 -9.02
C LYS A 150 0.30 15.80 -9.65
N ALA A 151 0.71 14.84 -8.84
CA ALA A 151 1.29 13.60 -9.32
C ALA A 151 0.23 12.60 -9.82
N VAL A 152 -0.92 12.52 -9.13
CA VAL A 152 -1.98 11.57 -9.44
C VAL A 152 -2.80 11.96 -10.66
N GLN A 153 -3.15 13.25 -10.83
CA GLN A 153 -4.07 13.68 -11.88
C GLN A 153 -3.65 13.25 -13.30
N PRO A 154 -2.39 13.43 -13.74
CA PRO A 154 -1.96 12.96 -15.07
C PRO A 154 -2.07 11.42 -15.23
N ILE A 155 -1.82 10.67 -14.14
CA ILE A 155 -1.91 9.21 -14.15
C ILE A 155 -3.38 8.78 -14.28
N VAL A 156 -4.29 9.40 -13.54
CA VAL A 156 -5.74 9.13 -13.63
C VAL A 156 -6.26 9.43 -15.04
N ASP A 157 -5.82 10.54 -15.63
CA ASP A 157 -6.20 10.90 -17.00
C ASP A 157 -5.73 9.85 -18.02
N MET A 158 -4.50 9.40 -17.90
CA MET A 158 -3.93 8.33 -18.73
C MET A 158 -4.67 7.00 -18.52
N LEU A 159 -4.92 6.60 -17.27
CA LEU A 159 -5.66 5.38 -16.95
C LEU A 159 -7.06 5.37 -17.58
N ARG A 160 -7.76 6.50 -17.56
CA ARG A 160 -9.10 6.63 -18.17
C ARG A 160 -9.03 6.69 -19.69
N LYS A 161 -8.17 7.54 -20.25
CA LYS A 161 -8.13 7.86 -21.69
C LYS A 161 -7.41 6.79 -22.50
N GLU A 162 -6.27 6.29 -22.04
CA GLU A 162 -5.40 5.38 -22.78
C GLU A 162 -5.59 3.93 -22.33
N GLN A 163 -5.59 3.67 -21.02
CA GLN A 163 -5.76 2.32 -20.48
C GLN A 163 -7.21 1.86 -20.43
N LYS A 164 -8.17 2.77 -20.68
CA LYS A 164 -9.62 2.48 -20.68
C LYS A 164 -10.11 1.81 -19.39
N CYS A 165 -9.60 2.26 -18.24
CA CYS A 165 -10.06 1.76 -16.95
C CYS A 165 -11.50 2.21 -16.68
N ASP A 166 -12.34 1.26 -16.26
CA ASP A 166 -13.73 1.50 -15.88
C ASP A 166 -13.83 2.21 -14.54
N PHE A 167 -12.93 1.84 -13.61
CA PHE A 167 -12.82 2.43 -12.27
C PHE A 167 -11.40 2.84 -11.96
N ILE A 168 -11.28 3.89 -11.13
CA ILE A 168 -10.00 4.30 -10.53
C ILE A 168 -10.14 4.21 -9.01
N VAL A 169 -9.21 3.50 -8.39
CA VAL A 169 -9.08 3.39 -6.93
C VAL A 169 -7.82 4.13 -6.51
N CYS A 170 -7.96 5.06 -5.57
CA CYS A 170 -6.84 5.72 -4.93
C CYS A 170 -6.62 5.13 -3.53
N LEU A 171 -5.48 4.50 -3.33
CA LEU A 171 -5.04 3.99 -2.02
C LEU A 171 -4.29 5.12 -1.32
N SER A 172 -4.91 5.75 -0.34
CA SER A 172 -4.35 6.91 0.34
C SER A 172 -3.79 6.57 1.72
N HIS A 173 -2.58 7.07 1.99
CA HIS A 173 -1.92 7.03 3.30
C HIS A 173 -1.65 8.45 3.85
N LEU A 174 -2.39 9.46 3.41
CA LEU A 174 -2.11 10.87 3.74
C LEU A 174 -2.62 11.28 5.11
N GLY A 175 -3.72 10.69 5.57
CA GLY A 175 -4.42 11.09 6.78
C GLY A 175 -5.57 12.06 6.53
N TRP A 176 -6.41 12.25 7.53
CA TRP A 176 -7.64 13.03 7.44
C TRP A 176 -7.45 14.44 7.98
N ALA A 177 -7.11 15.39 7.10
CA ALA A 177 -7.04 16.82 7.39
C ALA A 177 -7.18 17.64 6.10
N GLU A 178 -7.33 18.96 6.20
CA GLU A 178 -7.31 19.87 5.05
C GLU A 178 -5.87 20.16 4.62
N GLY A 179 -5.63 20.20 3.31
CA GLY A 179 -4.34 20.57 2.71
C GLY A 179 -3.91 19.65 1.56
N GLU A 180 -2.90 20.09 0.81
CA GLU A 180 -2.39 19.34 -0.37
C GLU A 180 -1.77 17.97 -0.04
N ASP A 181 -1.39 17.76 1.21
CA ASP A 181 -0.73 16.54 1.68
C ASP A 181 -1.68 15.61 2.46
N TYR A 182 -3.00 15.84 2.39
CA TYR A 182 -4.03 15.07 3.08
C TYR A 182 -5.16 14.65 2.15
N ASP A 183 -5.96 13.68 2.58
CA ASP A 183 -7.04 13.08 1.78
C ASP A 183 -8.09 14.10 1.30
N ILE A 184 -8.39 15.12 2.09
CA ILE A 184 -9.36 16.18 1.72
C ILE A 184 -8.80 17.12 0.65
N GLY A 185 -7.48 17.20 0.50
CA GLY A 185 -6.81 18.05 -0.50
C GLY A 185 -6.65 17.40 -1.88
N LEU A 186 -7.04 16.13 -2.04
CA LEU A 186 -7.03 15.38 -3.31
C LEU A 186 -8.33 15.62 -4.13
#